data_dddf1ea360e0ec106d4b570be95936a6
#
_entry.id   dddf1ea360e0ec106d4b570be95936a6
#
_cell.length_a   1.000
_cell.length_b   1.000
_cell.length_c   1.000
_cell.angle_alpha   90.00
_cell.angle_beta   90.00
_cell.angle_gamma   90.00
#
_symmetry.space_group_name_H-M   'P 1'
#
loop_
_entity.id
_entity.type
_entity.pdbx_description
1 polymer ?
#
loop_
_entity_poly.entity_id
_entity_poly.type
_entity_poly.pdbx_seq_one_letter_code
_entity_poly.pdbx_strand_id
1 'polypeptide(L)'
;MTSRSTPRVERLTVYPVKSLDGLPREQAEITTGGNLRLDREYAVVDRPAREPYDPDAASPHRDYINGKRTAMVHRLRSSFDPESHTVTVRTKEDLNEETFSLDATEELNRWLSEYFGRPVSLRREPIGGHPDHRKSGISGPSVISTATLQEVASWFDDLDIENVRRRFRANIEISGVPAFWEDRLYADHGEAVAFRIGNVQFQGVEPCERCVVPTRDADTGEEDSDFRERFIRKRRETRPEWLDSNRFDHDFRLMVITDVPESEIGETIETGDRAEIVGTIPISRANPRHT
;
A
#
# COMPACT_ATOMS: atom_id res chain seq x y z
N MET A 1 31.28 19.08 -3.93
CA MET A 1 31.12 17.76 -3.29
C MET A 1 29.73 17.75 -2.72
N THR A 2 28.76 17.21 -3.44
CA THR A 2 27.41 16.97 -2.93
C THR A 2 27.51 15.90 -1.86
N SER A 3 27.22 16.27 -0.61
CA SER A 3 27.05 15.31 0.48
C SER A 3 26.03 14.27 0.01
N ARG A 4 26.45 13.03 -0.18
CA ARG A 4 25.51 11.93 -0.41
C ARG A 4 24.72 11.78 0.87
N SER A 5 23.46 12.22 0.85
CA SER A 5 22.54 11.97 1.96
C SER A 5 22.37 10.47 2.10
N THR A 6 22.33 10.00 3.35
CA THR A 6 22.15 8.57 3.66
C THR A 6 20.68 8.20 3.46
N PRO A 7 20.36 7.09 2.75
CA PRO A 7 18.97 6.62 2.64
C PRO A 7 18.36 6.39 4.02
N ARG A 8 17.17 6.96 4.27
CA ARG A 8 16.46 6.83 5.55
C ARG A 8 14.96 6.74 5.35
N VAL A 9 14.30 6.08 6.28
CA VAL A 9 12.84 6.11 6.36
C VAL A 9 12.38 7.54 6.65
N GLU A 10 11.66 8.12 5.72
CA GLU A 10 11.04 9.45 5.84
C GLU A 10 9.66 9.36 6.46
N ARG A 11 8.90 8.32 6.07
CA ARG A 11 7.52 8.14 6.48
C ARG A 11 7.13 6.66 6.49
N LEU A 12 6.39 6.29 7.51
CA LEU A 12 5.69 5.02 7.58
C LEU A 12 4.19 5.28 7.52
N THR A 13 3.48 4.52 6.70
CA THR A 13 2.02 4.60 6.59
C THR A 13 1.44 3.19 6.55
N VAL A 14 0.56 2.89 7.48
CA VAL A 14 -0.28 1.69 7.42
C VAL A 14 -1.68 2.06 6.97
N TYR A 15 -2.41 1.13 6.39
CA TYR A 15 -3.77 1.32 5.90
C TYR A 15 -4.70 0.36 6.65
N PRO A 16 -5.17 0.71 7.85
CA PRO A 16 -5.89 -0.23 8.72
C PRO A 16 -7.08 -0.88 8.05
N VAL A 17 -7.87 -0.08 7.32
CA VAL A 17 -8.98 -0.58 6.52
C VAL A 17 -8.59 -0.54 5.04
N LYS A 18 -8.65 -1.70 4.39
CA LYS A 18 -8.36 -1.83 2.95
C LYS A 18 -9.13 -0.80 2.14
N SER A 19 -8.44 -0.05 1.29
CA SER A 19 -8.94 1.01 0.41
C SER A 19 -9.35 2.33 1.08
N LEU A 20 -9.38 2.42 2.41
CA LEU A 20 -9.62 3.68 3.14
C LEU A 20 -8.31 4.43 3.42
N ASP A 21 -8.39 5.58 4.08
CA ASP A 21 -7.24 6.44 4.32
C ASP A 21 -6.15 5.76 5.17
N GLY A 22 -4.91 6.22 5.01
CA GLY A 22 -3.76 5.71 5.72
C GLY A 22 -3.57 6.37 7.08
N LEU A 23 -2.93 5.64 7.99
CA LEU A 23 -2.51 6.08 9.31
C LEU A 23 -0.99 6.24 9.33
N PRO A 24 -0.45 7.46 9.44
CA PRO A 24 0.97 7.67 9.66
C PRO A 24 1.43 7.05 10.99
N ARG A 25 2.63 6.47 10.99
CA ARG A 25 3.24 5.86 12.18
C ARG A 25 4.67 6.34 12.34
N GLU A 26 5.11 6.56 13.58
CA GLU A 26 6.51 6.78 13.89
C GLU A 26 7.30 5.46 13.85
N GLN A 27 6.64 4.36 14.21
CA GLN A 27 7.18 3.01 14.19
C GLN A 27 6.14 1.99 13.76
N ALA A 28 6.60 0.87 13.19
CA ALA A 28 5.74 -0.23 12.78
C ALA A 28 6.41 -1.57 13.03
N GLU A 29 5.70 -2.48 13.67
CA GLU A 29 6.14 -3.86 13.96
C GLU A 29 5.82 -4.78 12.77
N ILE A 30 6.72 -5.70 12.48
CA ILE A 30 6.52 -6.78 11.51
C ILE A 30 5.64 -7.86 12.15
N THR A 31 4.53 -8.17 11.53
CA THR A 31 3.59 -9.19 12.02
C THR A 31 3.73 -10.51 11.26
N THR A 32 3.06 -11.56 11.75
CA THR A 32 2.94 -12.84 11.06
C THR A 32 2.41 -12.62 9.64
N GLY A 33 3.18 -13.11 8.65
CA GLY A 33 2.89 -12.87 7.24
C GLY A 33 3.75 -11.78 6.61
N GLY A 34 4.62 -11.11 7.39
CA GLY A 34 5.56 -10.10 6.88
C GLY A 34 4.94 -8.72 6.67
N ASN A 35 3.68 -8.51 7.08
CA ASN A 35 3.01 -7.22 7.01
C ASN A 35 3.42 -6.30 8.18
N LEU A 36 3.22 -5.00 8.01
CA LEU A 36 3.25 -4.06 9.14
C LEU A 36 1.98 -4.21 9.99
N ARG A 37 2.13 -4.13 11.32
CA ARG A 37 0.98 -4.15 12.24
C ARG A 37 -0.05 -3.08 11.86
N LEU A 38 -1.33 -3.47 11.85
CA LEU A 38 -2.49 -2.69 11.41
C LEU A 38 -2.59 -2.50 9.89
N ASP A 39 -1.65 -2.95 9.07
CA ASP A 39 -1.78 -2.75 7.63
C ASP A 39 -2.79 -3.74 7.04
N ARG A 40 -3.90 -3.20 6.51
CA ARG A 40 -4.99 -3.96 5.88
C ARG A 40 -5.61 -5.05 6.77
N GLU A 41 -5.57 -4.84 8.09
CA GLU A 41 -6.17 -5.76 9.06
C GLU A 41 -7.69 -5.85 8.90
N TYR A 42 -8.30 -4.77 8.39
CA TYR A 42 -9.73 -4.71 8.10
C TYR A 42 -10.01 -4.52 6.61
N ALA A 43 -11.17 -5.02 6.18
CA ALA A 43 -11.71 -4.75 4.85
C ALA A 43 -13.23 -4.64 4.90
N VAL A 44 -13.79 -3.76 4.06
CA VAL A 44 -15.24 -3.72 3.81
C VAL A 44 -15.56 -4.77 2.76
N VAL A 45 -16.34 -5.78 3.14
CA VAL A 45 -16.73 -6.90 2.29
C VAL A 45 -18.13 -6.68 1.74
N ASP A 46 -18.33 -6.98 0.45
CA ASP A 46 -19.56 -6.81 -0.30
C ASP A 46 -20.57 -7.94 0.02
N ARG A 47 -20.87 -8.07 1.31
CA ARG A 47 -21.89 -8.99 1.87
C ARG A 47 -22.26 -8.61 3.30
N PRO A 48 -23.47 -8.98 3.77
CA PRO A 48 -23.88 -8.70 5.14
C PRO A 48 -23.05 -9.48 6.17
N ALA A 49 -23.00 -8.95 7.40
CA ALA A 49 -22.19 -9.53 8.49
C ALA A 49 -22.56 -10.97 8.85
N ARG A 50 -23.83 -11.35 8.67
CA ARG A 50 -24.35 -12.70 8.97
C ARG A 50 -23.90 -13.78 7.98
N GLU A 51 -23.43 -13.40 6.80
CA GLU A 51 -22.98 -14.35 5.79
C GLU A 51 -21.54 -14.81 6.07
N PRO A 52 -21.23 -16.11 5.86
CA PRO A 52 -19.88 -16.62 5.98
C PRO A 52 -18.93 -15.88 5.06
N TYR A 53 -17.73 -15.63 5.54
CA TYR A 53 -16.65 -15.02 4.80
C TYR A 53 -15.35 -15.78 5.07
N ASP A 54 -14.72 -16.20 4.00
CA ASP A 54 -13.40 -16.83 4.01
C ASP A 54 -12.42 -15.86 3.32
N PRO A 55 -11.48 -15.26 4.07
CA PRO A 55 -10.50 -14.33 3.51
C PRO A 55 -9.58 -15.00 2.50
N ASP A 56 -9.30 -16.31 2.63
CA ASP A 56 -8.40 -17.03 1.71
C ASP A 56 -9.05 -17.34 0.37
N ALA A 57 -10.35 -17.55 0.37
CA ALA A 57 -11.15 -17.74 -0.84
C ALA A 57 -11.63 -16.41 -1.48
N ALA A 58 -11.47 -15.28 -0.79
CA ALA A 58 -12.00 -13.99 -1.24
C ALA A 58 -11.26 -13.45 -2.46
N SER A 59 -12.02 -12.98 -3.44
CA SER A 59 -11.49 -12.33 -4.63
C SER A 59 -11.43 -10.81 -4.43
N PRO A 60 -10.25 -10.17 -4.58
CA PRO A 60 -10.15 -8.70 -4.51
C PRO A 60 -11.07 -7.96 -5.49
N HIS A 61 -11.47 -8.63 -6.58
CA HIS A 61 -12.32 -8.06 -7.61
C HIS A 61 -13.82 -8.18 -7.36
N ARG A 62 -14.24 -9.12 -6.49
CA ARG A 62 -15.67 -9.40 -6.28
C ARG A 62 -16.13 -9.16 -4.86
N ASP A 63 -15.29 -9.52 -3.90
CA ASP A 63 -15.73 -9.66 -2.51
C ASP A 63 -15.46 -8.42 -1.66
N TYR A 64 -14.65 -7.46 -2.14
CA TYR A 64 -14.32 -6.25 -1.40
C TYR A 64 -14.93 -5.00 -2.04
N ILE A 65 -15.34 -4.06 -1.19
CA ILE A 65 -15.54 -2.66 -1.56
C ILE A 65 -14.16 -2.03 -1.72
N ASN A 66 -13.86 -1.53 -2.91
CA ASN A 66 -12.56 -0.92 -3.20
C ASN A 66 -12.64 0.13 -4.32
N GLY A 67 -11.61 0.95 -4.43
CA GLY A 67 -11.54 2.04 -5.41
C GLY A 67 -11.50 1.61 -6.88
N LYS A 68 -11.27 0.31 -7.18
CA LYS A 68 -11.39 -0.22 -8.55
C LYS A 68 -12.85 -0.36 -8.97
N ARG A 69 -13.73 -0.69 -8.00
CA ARG A 69 -15.14 -1.03 -8.24
C ARG A 69 -16.09 0.16 -8.08
N THR A 70 -15.75 1.10 -7.21
CA THR A 70 -16.63 2.23 -6.93
C THR A 70 -15.86 3.50 -6.59
N ALA A 71 -16.27 4.62 -7.21
CA ALA A 71 -15.77 5.94 -6.90
C ALA A 71 -16.13 6.40 -5.47
N MET A 72 -17.16 5.84 -4.87
CA MET A 72 -17.64 6.21 -3.53
C MET A 72 -16.56 6.03 -2.46
N VAL A 73 -15.67 5.03 -2.61
CA VAL A 73 -14.54 4.84 -1.69
C VAL A 73 -13.63 6.07 -1.60
N HIS A 74 -13.42 6.77 -2.72
CA HIS A 74 -12.59 7.97 -2.78
C HIS A 74 -13.22 9.20 -2.11
N ARG A 75 -14.56 9.21 -2.00
CA ARG A 75 -15.32 10.29 -1.32
C ARG A 75 -15.44 10.06 0.18
N LEU A 76 -15.05 8.89 0.66
CA LEU A 76 -15.05 8.56 2.07
C LEU A 76 -13.70 8.96 2.68
N ARG A 77 -13.73 9.72 3.77
CA ARG A 77 -12.57 10.01 4.61
C ARG A 77 -12.66 9.22 5.87
N SER A 78 -11.53 8.72 6.32
CA SER A 78 -11.45 7.93 7.54
C SER A 78 -10.22 8.25 8.36
N SER A 79 -10.34 8.19 9.66
CA SER A 79 -9.22 8.13 10.58
C SER A 79 -9.39 6.93 11.51
N PHE A 80 -8.28 6.31 11.86
CA PHE A 80 -8.24 5.14 12.72
C PHE A 80 -7.47 5.48 13.99
N ASP A 81 -8.05 5.20 15.14
CA ASP A 81 -7.39 5.32 16.44
C ASP A 81 -7.13 3.92 17.03
N PRO A 82 -5.85 3.50 17.08
CA PRO A 82 -5.49 2.18 17.60
C PRO A 82 -5.63 2.08 19.13
N GLU A 83 -5.62 3.20 19.86
CA GLU A 83 -5.70 3.20 21.33
C GLU A 83 -7.15 2.99 21.79
N SER A 84 -8.08 3.74 21.22
CA SER A 84 -9.52 3.58 21.50
C SER A 84 -10.19 2.49 20.69
N HIS A 85 -9.47 1.88 19.72
CA HIS A 85 -9.96 0.87 18.79
C HIS A 85 -11.22 1.35 18.05
N THR A 86 -11.14 2.56 17.49
CA THR A 86 -12.23 3.20 16.77
C THR A 86 -11.85 3.62 15.37
N VAL A 87 -12.86 3.77 14.52
CA VAL A 87 -12.75 4.42 13.21
C VAL A 87 -13.72 5.58 13.15
N THR A 88 -13.21 6.75 12.75
CA THR A 88 -14.03 7.92 12.43
C THR A 88 -14.15 8.03 10.92
N VAL A 89 -15.36 8.23 10.45
CA VAL A 89 -15.66 8.38 9.01
C VAL A 89 -16.44 9.65 8.75
N ARG A 90 -16.25 10.22 7.56
CA ARG A 90 -17.09 11.29 7.02
C ARG A 90 -17.12 11.20 5.50
N THR A 91 -18.17 11.70 4.89
CA THR A 91 -18.24 11.82 3.43
C THR A 91 -17.70 13.17 2.97
N LYS A 92 -17.40 13.29 1.68
CA LYS A 92 -17.02 14.58 1.09
C LYS A 92 -18.18 15.56 1.09
N GLU A 93 -19.38 15.06 0.94
CA GLU A 93 -20.63 15.85 0.85
C GLU A 93 -21.11 16.29 2.23
N ASP A 94 -20.96 15.42 3.24
CA ASP A 94 -21.30 15.68 4.64
C ASP A 94 -20.01 15.65 5.48
N LEU A 95 -19.67 16.83 6.03
CA LEU A 95 -18.49 17.01 6.86
C LEU A 95 -18.68 16.57 8.29
N ASN A 96 -19.89 16.11 8.68
CA ASN A 96 -20.10 15.54 10.01
C ASN A 96 -19.30 14.25 10.13
N GLU A 97 -18.53 14.17 11.21
CA GLU A 97 -17.73 13.00 11.55
C GLU A 97 -18.52 12.07 12.46
N GLU A 98 -18.54 10.80 12.13
CA GLU A 98 -19.14 9.76 12.97
C GLU A 98 -18.07 8.76 13.37
N THR A 99 -17.99 8.47 14.67
CA THR A 99 -16.99 7.57 15.25
C THR A 99 -17.66 6.26 15.71
N PHE A 100 -17.07 5.15 15.29
CA PHE A 100 -17.59 3.81 15.56
C PHE A 100 -16.53 2.95 16.25
N SER A 101 -16.99 2.11 17.17
CA SER A 101 -16.14 1.07 17.77
C SER A 101 -15.89 -0.05 16.77
N LEU A 102 -14.66 -0.58 16.77
CA LEU A 102 -14.29 -1.77 16.01
C LEU A 102 -14.46 -3.06 16.80
N ASP A 103 -14.77 -2.97 18.09
CA ASP A 103 -15.15 -4.12 18.93
C ASP A 103 -16.63 -4.50 18.76
N ALA A 104 -17.45 -3.52 18.33
CA ALA A 104 -18.89 -3.71 18.06
C ALA A 104 -19.24 -3.02 16.73
N THR A 105 -19.16 -3.77 15.63
CA THR A 105 -19.21 -3.23 14.26
C THR A 105 -20.61 -3.07 13.67
N GLU A 106 -21.67 -3.34 14.42
CA GLU A 106 -23.05 -3.34 13.91
C GLU A 106 -23.50 -1.98 13.42
N GLU A 107 -23.17 -0.92 14.16
CA GLU A 107 -23.49 0.46 13.79
C GLU A 107 -22.69 0.92 12.58
N LEU A 108 -21.39 0.63 12.53
CA LEU A 108 -20.53 0.90 11.39
C LEU A 108 -21.01 0.16 10.14
N ASN A 109 -21.39 -1.12 10.27
CA ASN A 109 -21.89 -1.92 9.15
C ASN A 109 -23.21 -1.36 8.60
N ARG A 110 -24.08 -0.84 9.46
CA ARG A 110 -25.30 -0.16 9.05
C ARG A 110 -24.98 1.10 8.29
N TRP A 111 -24.14 1.97 8.84
CA TRP A 111 -23.70 3.22 8.23
C TRP A 111 -23.04 2.97 6.84
N LEU A 112 -22.10 2.03 6.77
CA LEU A 112 -21.45 1.67 5.51
C LEU A 112 -22.44 1.10 4.49
N SER A 113 -23.42 0.30 4.93
CA SER A 113 -24.43 -0.26 4.03
C SER A 113 -25.34 0.82 3.47
N GLU A 114 -25.73 1.81 4.26
CA GLU A 114 -26.50 2.98 3.81
C GLU A 114 -25.66 3.81 2.85
N TYR A 115 -24.40 4.10 3.18
CA TYR A 115 -23.50 4.85 2.32
C TYR A 115 -23.29 4.19 0.96
N PHE A 116 -22.98 2.89 0.93
CA PHE A 116 -22.76 2.16 -0.33
C PHE A 116 -24.05 1.70 -1.04
N GLY A 117 -25.22 1.92 -0.44
CA GLY A 117 -26.52 1.56 -1.00
C GLY A 117 -26.76 0.05 -1.13
N ARG A 118 -26.05 -0.77 -0.36
CA ARG A 118 -26.15 -2.22 -0.36
C ARG A 118 -25.56 -2.83 0.90
N PRO A 119 -26.00 -4.07 1.28
CA PRO A 119 -25.48 -4.72 2.46
C PRO A 119 -23.97 -4.98 2.34
N VAL A 120 -23.20 -4.36 3.24
CA VAL A 120 -21.75 -4.58 3.38
C VAL A 120 -21.40 -4.80 4.83
N SER A 121 -20.21 -5.32 5.10
CA SER A 121 -19.72 -5.47 6.48
C SER A 121 -18.22 -5.30 6.57
N LEU A 122 -17.76 -4.70 7.65
CA LEU A 122 -16.36 -4.69 8.01
C LEU A 122 -15.95 -6.08 8.51
N ARG A 123 -14.84 -6.60 8.01
CA ARG A 123 -14.24 -7.87 8.44
C ARG A 123 -12.82 -7.61 8.88
N ARG A 124 -12.43 -8.30 9.94
CA ARG A 124 -11.09 -8.29 10.49
C ARG A 124 -10.37 -9.58 10.15
N GLU A 125 -9.11 -9.47 9.72
CA GLU A 125 -8.17 -10.57 9.57
C GLU A 125 -6.86 -10.18 10.27
N PRO A 126 -6.68 -10.58 11.54
CA PRO A 126 -5.53 -10.14 12.32
C PRO A 126 -4.22 -10.82 11.91
N ILE A 127 -4.28 -11.92 11.15
CA ILE A 127 -3.10 -12.65 10.71
C ILE A 127 -2.98 -12.52 9.19
N GLY A 128 -1.94 -11.80 8.74
CA GLY A 128 -1.67 -11.60 7.32
C GLY A 128 -2.60 -10.58 6.62
N GLY A 129 -3.62 -10.05 7.31
CA GLY A 129 -4.50 -9.01 6.80
C GLY A 129 -5.26 -9.37 5.51
N HIS A 130 -5.72 -8.36 4.79
CA HIS A 130 -6.38 -8.45 3.48
C HIS A 130 -5.45 -7.96 2.36
N PRO A 131 -4.43 -8.72 1.94
CA PRO A 131 -3.39 -8.27 1.02
C PRO A 131 -3.95 -7.96 -0.38
N ASP A 132 -3.28 -7.04 -1.08
CA ASP A 132 -3.64 -6.66 -2.45
C ASP A 132 -3.09 -7.65 -3.49
N HIS A 133 -2.04 -8.43 -3.16
CA HIS A 133 -1.26 -9.27 -4.06
C HIS A 133 -1.27 -10.76 -3.67
N ARG A 134 -2.42 -11.34 -3.35
CA ARG A 134 -2.53 -12.76 -2.95
C ARG A 134 -1.96 -13.77 -3.96
N LYS A 135 -2.00 -13.44 -5.26
CA LYS A 135 -1.54 -14.37 -6.31
C LYS A 135 -0.04 -14.64 -6.31
N SER A 136 0.75 -13.72 -5.79
CA SER A 136 2.21 -13.87 -5.71
C SER A 136 2.70 -14.50 -4.41
N GLY A 137 1.83 -14.65 -3.41
CA GLY A 137 2.24 -15.10 -2.08
C GLY A 137 3.07 -14.07 -1.31
N ILE A 138 3.22 -12.87 -1.86
CA ILE A 138 4.02 -11.78 -1.32
C ILE A 138 3.08 -10.84 -0.59
N SER A 139 3.34 -10.57 0.68
CA SER A 139 2.48 -9.75 1.53
C SER A 139 3.20 -8.62 2.28
N GLY A 140 4.49 -8.46 2.05
CA GLY A 140 5.29 -7.42 2.71
C GLY A 140 4.92 -6.00 2.30
N PRO A 141 5.40 -4.99 3.06
CA PRO A 141 5.13 -3.59 2.80
C PRO A 141 5.75 -3.11 1.49
N SER A 142 5.10 -2.14 0.85
CA SER A 142 5.62 -1.51 -0.35
C SER A 142 6.56 -0.36 -0.02
N VAL A 143 7.63 -0.20 -0.83
CA VAL A 143 8.68 0.82 -0.65
C VAL A 143 8.70 1.76 -1.85
N ILE A 144 8.80 3.07 -1.59
CA ILE A 144 8.96 4.12 -2.59
C ILE A 144 9.93 5.18 -2.06
N SER A 145 10.54 5.98 -2.93
CA SER A 145 11.31 7.14 -2.48
C SER A 145 10.50 8.44 -2.53
N THR A 146 10.79 9.36 -1.58
CA THR A 146 10.21 10.72 -1.59
C THR A 146 10.47 11.42 -2.91
N ALA A 147 11.68 11.25 -3.46
CA ALA A 147 12.05 11.84 -4.73
C ALA A 147 11.22 11.30 -5.90
N THR A 148 10.85 10.01 -5.88
CA THR A 148 9.93 9.43 -6.88
C THR A 148 8.54 10.04 -6.78
N LEU A 149 8.02 10.23 -5.57
CA LEU A 149 6.71 10.87 -5.39
C LEU A 149 6.72 12.33 -5.90
N GLN A 150 7.80 13.07 -5.64
CA GLN A 150 8.00 14.43 -6.15
C GLN A 150 8.10 14.46 -7.67
N GLU A 151 8.88 13.53 -8.24
CA GLU A 151 9.02 13.40 -9.70
C GLU A 151 7.68 13.12 -10.37
N VAL A 152 6.91 12.16 -9.84
CA VAL A 152 5.56 11.83 -10.37
C VAL A 152 4.61 13.02 -10.23
N ALA A 153 4.63 13.73 -9.10
CA ALA A 153 3.81 14.93 -8.92
C ALA A 153 4.14 15.98 -9.98
N SER A 154 5.42 16.18 -10.31
CA SER A 154 5.86 17.15 -11.31
C SER A 154 5.37 16.87 -12.75
N TRP A 155 4.87 15.67 -13.02
CA TRP A 155 4.33 15.31 -14.33
C TRP A 155 2.93 15.85 -14.59
N PHE A 156 2.24 16.33 -13.55
CA PHE A 156 0.86 16.78 -13.58
C PHE A 156 0.75 18.17 -12.95
N ASP A 157 0.07 19.09 -13.60
CA ASP A 157 0.01 20.50 -13.17
C ASP A 157 -0.86 20.69 -11.91
N ASP A 158 -1.76 19.76 -11.64
CA ASP A 158 -2.77 19.80 -10.58
C ASP A 158 -2.50 18.81 -9.43
N LEU A 159 -1.37 18.09 -9.45
CA LEU A 159 -1.03 17.15 -8.40
C LEU A 159 0.14 17.65 -7.54
N ASP A 160 -0.07 17.61 -6.25
CA ASP A 160 1.00 17.72 -5.26
C ASP A 160 1.46 16.33 -4.77
N ILE A 161 2.49 16.32 -3.96
CA ILE A 161 3.07 15.09 -3.41
C ILE A 161 2.06 14.33 -2.52
N GLU A 162 1.19 15.04 -1.79
CA GLU A 162 0.19 14.39 -0.92
C GLU A 162 -0.89 13.69 -1.76
N ASN A 163 -1.31 14.29 -2.86
CA ASN A 163 -2.23 13.67 -3.80
C ASN A 163 -1.61 12.39 -4.39
N VAL A 164 -0.32 12.43 -4.80
CA VAL A 164 0.40 11.26 -5.30
C VAL A 164 0.52 10.18 -4.23
N ARG A 165 0.84 10.52 -2.96
CA ARG A 165 0.85 9.58 -1.83
C ARG A 165 -0.48 8.86 -1.69
N ARG A 166 -1.58 9.59 -1.73
CA ARG A 166 -2.94 9.04 -1.59
C ARG A 166 -3.34 8.14 -2.77
N ARG A 167 -2.87 8.43 -4.00
CA ARG A 167 -3.13 7.60 -5.18
C ARG A 167 -2.34 6.30 -5.18
N PHE A 168 -1.06 6.35 -4.77
CA PHE A 168 -0.15 5.20 -4.86
C PHE A 168 -0.07 4.36 -3.59
N ARG A 169 -0.28 4.95 -2.41
CA ARG A 169 -0.49 4.24 -1.13
C ARG A 169 0.67 3.32 -0.73
N ALA A 170 1.90 3.83 -0.79
CA ALA A 170 3.07 3.11 -0.28
C ALA A 170 3.08 3.03 1.25
N ASN A 171 3.70 1.98 1.80
CA ASN A 171 3.85 1.80 3.23
C ASN A 171 5.10 2.51 3.77
N ILE A 172 6.23 2.37 3.06
CA ILE A 172 7.54 2.89 3.48
C ILE A 172 8.03 3.90 2.45
N GLU A 173 8.30 5.11 2.89
CA GLU A 173 8.87 6.17 2.08
C GLU A 173 10.32 6.41 2.49
N ILE A 174 11.25 6.39 1.53
CA ILE A 174 12.70 6.55 1.75
C ILE A 174 13.15 7.90 1.20
N SER A 175 13.80 8.71 2.05
CA SER A 175 14.45 9.96 1.66
C SER A 175 15.97 9.80 1.48
N GLY A 176 16.61 10.87 1.01
CA GLY A 176 18.06 10.88 0.85
C GLY A 176 18.58 10.13 -0.39
N VAL A 177 17.70 9.81 -1.33
CA VAL A 177 17.97 9.05 -2.55
C VAL A 177 17.37 9.75 -3.76
N PRO A 178 17.89 9.49 -5.00
CA PRO A 178 17.28 10.04 -6.22
C PRO A 178 15.93 9.39 -6.53
N ALA A 179 15.16 10.00 -7.43
CA ALA A 179 13.93 9.42 -7.96
C ALA A 179 14.19 8.03 -8.55
N PHE A 180 13.23 7.13 -8.35
CA PHE A 180 13.25 5.73 -8.78
C PHE A 180 14.37 4.89 -8.14
N TRP A 181 14.94 5.35 -7.02
CA TRP A 181 15.93 4.55 -6.30
C TRP A 181 15.41 3.18 -5.88
N GLU A 182 14.14 3.07 -5.55
CA GLU A 182 13.47 1.83 -5.21
C GLU A 182 13.50 0.78 -6.32
N ASP A 183 13.72 1.18 -7.57
CA ASP A 183 13.91 0.24 -8.69
C ASP A 183 15.23 -0.56 -8.56
N ARG A 184 16.11 -0.23 -7.62
CA ARG A 184 17.27 -1.02 -7.25
C ARG A 184 16.95 -2.16 -6.28
N LEU A 185 15.71 -2.20 -5.76
CA LEU A 185 15.28 -3.16 -4.75
C LEU A 185 14.63 -4.42 -5.35
N TYR A 186 14.76 -4.65 -6.65
CA TYR A 186 14.39 -5.93 -7.28
C TYR A 186 15.47 -6.34 -8.29
N ALA A 187 15.50 -7.62 -8.61
CA ALA A 187 16.46 -8.23 -9.54
C ALA A 187 15.73 -9.05 -10.61
N ASP A 188 16.44 -9.87 -11.34
CA ASP A 188 15.89 -10.75 -12.39
C ASP A 188 14.86 -11.76 -11.83
N HIS A 189 14.14 -12.41 -12.75
CA HIS A 189 13.18 -13.45 -12.39
C HIS A 189 13.83 -14.59 -11.60
N GLY A 190 13.28 -14.88 -10.42
CA GLY A 190 13.81 -15.89 -9.51
C GLY A 190 14.82 -15.34 -8.49
N GLU A 191 15.08 -14.03 -8.53
CA GLU A 191 15.95 -13.32 -7.58
C GLU A 191 15.22 -12.19 -6.87
N ALA A 192 15.66 -11.88 -5.67
CA ALA A 192 15.24 -10.73 -4.87
C ALA A 192 16.46 -9.91 -4.45
N VAL A 193 16.25 -8.64 -4.15
CA VAL A 193 17.29 -7.81 -3.54
C VAL A 193 17.07 -7.77 -2.04
N ALA A 194 18.03 -8.32 -1.30
CA ALA A 194 18.07 -8.18 0.16
C ALA A 194 18.52 -6.77 0.53
N PHE A 195 17.77 -6.11 1.39
CA PHE A 195 18.10 -4.81 1.95
C PHE A 195 17.66 -4.74 3.41
N ARG A 196 18.17 -3.79 4.17
CA ARG A 196 17.82 -3.56 5.57
C ARG A 196 17.22 -2.19 5.77
N ILE A 197 16.28 -2.10 6.71
CA ILE A 197 15.79 -0.86 7.30
C ILE A 197 16.00 -1.01 8.81
N GLY A 198 16.86 -0.18 9.39
CA GLY A 198 17.33 -0.40 10.75
C GLY A 198 17.99 -1.78 10.89
N ASN A 199 17.45 -2.60 11.77
CA ASN A 199 17.90 -3.97 11.97
C ASN A 199 17.10 -5.02 11.18
N VAL A 200 15.95 -4.64 10.59
CA VAL A 200 15.03 -5.55 9.91
C VAL A 200 15.48 -5.82 8.48
N GLN A 201 15.49 -7.08 8.09
CA GLN A 201 15.81 -7.50 6.72
C GLN A 201 14.54 -7.61 5.87
N PHE A 202 14.61 -7.05 4.67
CA PHE A 202 13.58 -7.12 3.65
C PHE A 202 14.14 -7.75 2.37
N GLN A 203 13.24 -8.28 1.57
CA GLN A 203 13.53 -8.79 0.23
C GLN A 203 12.63 -8.04 -0.76
N GLY A 204 13.22 -7.21 -1.60
CA GLY A 204 12.52 -6.56 -2.69
C GLY A 204 12.32 -7.54 -3.84
N VAL A 205 11.07 -7.78 -4.22
CA VAL A 205 10.71 -8.90 -5.09
C VAL A 205 10.34 -8.45 -6.50
N GLU A 206 9.44 -7.48 -6.60
CA GLU A 206 8.95 -7.03 -7.90
C GLU A 206 8.52 -5.57 -7.92
N PRO A 207 8.64 -4.90 -9.08
CA PRO A 207 8.05 -3.58 -9.28
C PRO A 207 6.53 -3.69 -9.32
N CYS A 208 5.85 -2.92 -8.46
CA CYS A 208 4.41 -2.99 -8.30
C CYS A 208 3.67 -2.53 -9.56
N GLU A 209 2.94 -3.43 -10.19
CA GLU A 209 1.98 -3.11 -11.24
C GLU A 209 0.84 -2.26 -10.66
N ARG A 210 0.52 -1.17 -11.35
CA ARG A 210 -0.55 -0.27 -10.90
C ARG A 210 -1.88 -0.60 -11.60
N CYS A 211 -2.91 -0.65 -10.79
CA CYS A 211 -4.28 -0.79 -11.28
C CYS A 211 -4.89 0.58 -11.66
N VAL A 212 -6.19 0.61 -11.93
CA VAL A 212 -6.92 1.85 -12.26
C VAL A 212 -7.01 2.86 -11.10
N VAL A 213 -6.78 2.46 -9.84
CA VAL A 213 -6.95 3.37 -8.68
C VAL A 213 -6.12 4.64 -8.76
N PRO A 214 -4.82 4.63 -9.12
CA PRO A 214 -4.05 5.87 -9.26
C PRO A 214 -4.54 6.82 -10.36
N THR A 215 -5.31 6.34 -11.34
CA THR A 215 -5.88 7.21 -12.39
C THR A 215 -7.13 7.96 -11.94
N ARG A 216 -7.62 7.67 -10.73
CA ARG A 216 -8.78 8.35 -10.17
C ARG A 216 -8.35 9.50 -9.28
N ASP A 217 -9.10 10.57 -9.33
CA ASP A 217 -8.95 11.64 -8.36
C ASP A 217 -9.12 11.10 -6.94
N ALA A 218 -8.20 11.47 -6.05
CA ALA A 218 -8.13 10.89 -4.71
C ALA A 218 -9.28 11.36 -3.79
N ASP A 219 -10.03 12.41 -4.17
CA ASP A 219 -11.12 12.99 -3.40
C ASP A 219 -12.51 12.71 -3.98
N THR A 220 -12.61 12.61 -5.30
CA THR A 220 -13.90 12.45 -5.99
C THR A 220 -14.09 11.06 -6.57
N GLY A 221 -12.97 10.35 -6.84
CA GLY A 221 -12.97 9.08 -7.56
C GLY A 221 -13.25 9.24 -9.06
N GLU A 222 -13.32 10.45 -9.56
CA GLU A 222 -13.45 10.72 -10.99
C GLU A 222 -12.21 10.23 -11.73
N GLU A 223 -12.41 9.63 -12.88
CA GLU A 223 -11.33 9.07 -13.67
C GLU A 223 -10.66 10.16 -14.51
N ASP A 224 -9.35 10.32 -14.35
CA ASP A 224 -8.51 11.10 -15.24
C ASP A 224 -8.08 10.19 -16.40
N SER A 225 -8.72 10.37 -17.56
CA SER A 225 -8.49 9.54 -18.74
C SER A 225 -7.06 9.59 -19.27
N ASP A 226 -6.36 10.70 -19.07
CA ASP A 226 -5.04 10.95 -19.61
C ASP A 226 -3.92 10.55 -18.63
N PHE A 227 -4.27 10.32 -17.36
CA PHE A 227 -3.30 10.02 -16.31
C PHE A 227 -2.38 8.84 -16.68
N ARG A 228 -2.97 7.70 -17.08
CA ARG A 228 -2.23 6.48 -17.37
C ARG A 228 -1.26 6.66 -18.54
N GLU A 229 -1.72 7.29 -19.62
CA GLU A 229 -0.90 7.53 -20.81
C GLU A 229 0.25 8.50 -20.50
N ARG A 230 -0.04 9.61 -19.82
CA ARG A 230 0.95 10.60 -19.37
C ARG A 230 1.97 9.97 -18.44
N PHE A 231 1.52 9.18 -17.45
CA PHE A 231 2.39 8.46 -16.53
C PHE A 231 3.36 7.53 -17.29
N ILE A 232 2.84 6.66 -18.16
CA ILE A 232 3.64 5.70 -18.94
C ILE A 232 4.70 6.42 -19.78
N ARG A 233 4.31 7.48 -20.47
CA ARG A 233 5.23 8.28 -21.27
C ARG A 233 6.33 8.89 -20.40
N LYS A 234 5.96 9.56 -19.33
CA LYS A 234 6.90 10.20 -18.40
C LYS A 234 7.82 9.20 -17.72
N ARG A 235 7.30 8.06 -17.31
CA ARG A 235 8.08 6.99 -16.70
C ARG A 235 9.16 6.45 -17.65
N ARG A 236 8.87 6.36 -18.97
CA ARG A 236 9.86 6.01 -20.00
C ARG A 236 10.92 7.09 -20.18
N GLU A 237 10.51 8.35 -20.25
CA GLU A 237 11.41 9.51 -20.42
C GLU A 237 12.38 9.66 -19.26
N THR A 238 11.96 9.29 -18.04
CA THR A 238 12.74 9.48 -16.80
C THR A 238 13.38 8.19 -16.28
N ARG A 239 13.39 7.12 -17.05
CA ARG A 239 14.06 5.86 -16.66
C ARG A 239 15.51 6.10 -16.32
N PRO A 240 15.98 5.71 -15.12
CA PRO A 240 17.41 5.77 -14.82
C PRO A 240 18.20 4.80 -15.73
N GLU A 241 19.44 5.16 -16.08
CA GLU A 241 20.31 4.31 -16.89
C GLU A 241 20.61 2.94 -16.28
N TRP A 242 20.54 2.85 -14.95
CA TRP A 242 20.80 1.63 -14.20
C TRP A 242 19.57 0.72 -14.05
N LEU A 243 18.41 1.12 -14.57
CA LEU A 243 17.18 0.32 -14.49
C LEU A 243 17.23 -0.86 -15.43
N ASP A 244 17.11 -2.06 -14.88
CA ASP A 244 16.82 -3.23 -15.70
C ASP A 244 15.35 -3.25 -16.12
N SER A 245 15.10 -3.01 -17.42
CA SER A 245 13.75 -2.97 -17.98
C SER A 245 13.15 -4.35 -18.26
N ASN A 246 13.89 -5.44 -18.10
CA ASN A 246 13.42 -6.81 -18.37
C ASN A 246 12.26 -7.23 -17.46
N ARG A 247 12.13 -6.56 -16.29
CA ARG A 247 11.03 -6.77 -15.34
C ARG A 247 9.79 -5.92 -15.64
N PHE A 248 9.81 -5.11 -16.70
CA PHE A 248 8.71 -4.24 -17.10
C PHE A 248 8.09 -4.75 -18.39
N ASP A 249 6.98 -5.46 -18.30
CA ASP A 249 6.10 -5.76 -19.45
C ASP A 249 5.35 -4.49 -19.90
N HIS A 250 5.13 -3.55 -18.98
CA HIS A 250 4.61 -2.20 -19.25
C HIS A 250 5.11 -1.20 -18.18
N ASP A 251 5.06 0.11 -18.48
CA ASP A 251 5.60 1.18 -17.63
C ASP A 251 4.61 1.73 -16.60
N PHE A 252 3.42 1.20 -16.49
CA PHE A 252 2.49 1.60 -15.41
C PHE A 252 2.82 0.84 -14.12
N ARG A 253 4.08 1.02 -13.68
CA ARG A 253 4.66 0.43 -12.46
C ARG A 253 5.32 1.49 -11.62
N LEU A 254 5.11 1.42 -10.31
CA LEU A 254 5.69 2.34 -9.33
C LEU A 254 5.76 1.65 -7.97
N MET A 255 6.82 1.90 -7.22
CA MET A 255 7.19 1.25 -5.95
C MET A 255 7.60 -0.21 -6.10
N VAL A 256 8.18 -0.76 -5.07
CA VAL A 256 8.59 -2.16 -4.99
C VAL A 256 7.78 -2.87 -3.91
N ILE A 257 7.30 -4.06 -4.25
CA ILE A 257 6.68 -4.98 -3.30
C ILE A 257 7.79 -5.79 -2.65
N THR A 258 7.70 -5.93 -1.35
CA THR A 258 8.69 -6.68 -0.57
C THR A 258 8.11 -7.96 0.01
N ASP A 259 8.99 -8.87 0.34
CA ASP A 259 8.74 -9.97 1.26
C ASP A 259 9.60 -9.76 2.51
N VAL A 260 9.12 -10.25 3.65
CA VAL A 260 9.84 -10.13 4.92
C VAL A 260 10.01 -11.53 5.50
N PRO A 261 11.28 -11.95 5.79
CA PRO A 261 11.55 -13.25 6.37
C PRO A 261 10.82 -13.46 7.71
N GLU A 262 10.41 -14.69 7.99
CA GLU A 262 9.75 -15.02 9.26
C GLU A 262 10.63 -14.75 10.50
N SER A 263 11.96 -14.74 10.33
CA SER A 263 12.91 -14.36 11.39
C SER A 263 12.73 -12.92 11.89
N GLU A 264 12.12 -12.06 11.08
CA GLU A 264 11.92 -10.64 11.40
C GLU A 264 10.57 -10.37 12.09
N ILE A 265 9.74 -11.39 12.30
CA ILE A 265 8.45 -11.23 13.01
C ILE A 265 8.69 -10.74 14.44
N GLY A 266 8.01 -9.67 14.81
CA GLY A 266 8.15 -9.00 16.12
C GLY A 266 9.18 -7.88 16.12
N GLU A 267 10.04 -7.79 15.09
CA GLU A 267 10.96 -6.67 14.94
C GLU A 267 10.21 -5.40 14.51
N THR A 268 10.82 -4.25 14.77
CA THR A 268 10.22 -2.94 14.53
C THR A 268 11.13 -2.07 13.66
N ILE A 269 10.53 -1.36 12.71
CA ILE A 269 11.17 -0.27 11.97
C ILE A 269 10.61 1.07 12.43
N GLU A 270 11.42 2.13 12.34
CA GLU A 270 11.02 3.48 12.75
C GLU A 270 11.43 4.56 11.74
N THR A 271 10.75 5.70 11.80
CA THR A 271 11.11 6.89 11.04
C THR A 271 12.55 7.31 11.41
N GLY A 272 13.36 7.59 10.38
CA GLY A 272 14.80 7.90 10.55
C GLY A 272 15.72 6.69 10.42
N ASP A 273 15.22 5.48 10.47
CA ASP A 273 16.00 4.26 10.24
C ASP A 273 16.74 4.31 8.90
N ARG A 274 18.00 3.86 8.92
CA ARG A 274 18.81 3.77 7.71
C ARG A 274 18.35 2.63 6.82
N ALA A 275 18.22 2.90 5.53
CA ALA A 275 18.01 1.88 4.51
C ALA A 275 19.33 1.54 3.81
N GLU A 276 19.63 0.23 3.64
CA GLU A 276 20.87 -0.23 3.05
C GLU A 276 20.65 -1.48 2.18
N ILE A 277 21.08 -1.43 0.92
CA ILE A 277 21.06 -2.59 0.02
C ILE A 277 22.20 -3.52 0.43
N VAL A 278 21.87 -4.79 0.67
CA VAL A 278 22.83 -5.84 1.06
C VAL A 278 23.35 -6.58 -0.17
N GLY A 279 22.46 -6.97 -1.09
CA GLY A 279 22.85 -7.68 -2.32
C GLY A 279 21.69 -8.49 -2.91
N THR A 280 21.94 -9.16 -4.02
CA THR A 280 20.97 -10.02 -4.69
C THR A 280 21.03 -11.44 -4.11
N ILE A 281 19.87 -12.04 -3.91
CA ILE A 281 19.68 -13.39 -3.37
C ILE A 281 18.68 -14.17 -4.23
N PRO A 282 18.81 -15.51 -4.31
CA PRO A 282 17.76 -16.32 -4.93
C PRO A 282 16.45 -16.22 -4.13
N ILE A 283 15.31 -16.14 -4.81
CA ILE A 283 14.01 -16.25 -4.16
C ILE A 283 13.86 -17.70 -3.70
N SER A 284 13.87 -17.92 -2.40
CA SER A 284 13.53 -19.21 -1.82
C SER A 284 12.02 -19.41 -1.92
N ARG A 285 11.54 -20.24 -2.86
CA ARG A 285 10.12 -20.61 -2.99
C ARG A 285 9.62 -21.53 -1.88
N ALA A 286 10.29 -21.55 -0.74
CA ALA A 286 9.91 -22.34 0.41
C ALA A 286 8.96 -21.56 1.35
N ASN A 287 7.87 -21.00 0.82
CA ASN A 287 6.77 -20.59 1.68
C ASN A 287 5.55 -21.46 1.33
N PRO A 288 5.24 -22.52 2.13
CA PRO A 288 4.19 -23.47 1.84
C PRO A 288 2.76 -22.96 2.13
N ARG A 289 2.54 -21.64 2.12
CA ARG A 289 1.19 -21.08 2.32
C ARG A 289 0.30 -21.18 1.08
N HIS A 290 0.75 -21.88 0.03
CA HIS A 290 0.01 -22.02 -1.24
C HIS A 290 0.14 -23.45 -1.80
N THR A 291 -0.24 -24.46 -1.02
CA THR A 291 -0.71 -25.75 -1.54
C THR A 291 -2.16 -25.92 -1.17
#